data_3a29abd771ac3b75747a2e168821bfeb
#
_entry.id   3a29abd771ac3b75747a2e168821bfeb
#
_cell.length_a   1.000
_cell.length_b   1.000
_cell.length_c   1.000
_cell.angle_alpha   90.00
_cell.angle_beta   90.00
_cell.angle_gamma   90.00
#
_symmetry.space_group_name_H-M   'P 1'
#
loop_
_entity.id
_entity.type
_entity.pdbx_description
1 polymer ?
#
loop_
_entity_poly.entity_id
_entity_poly.type
_entity_poly.pdbx_seq_one_letter_code
_entity_poly.pdbx_strand_id
1 'polypeptide(L)'
;TMDTFMCSSWYFLRYPSSKCVTKPFEKEEVNKWLPVDQYVGGVEHAILHLLYARFLTKALRDNKLFDIDEPFKKLLTQGMVQSAAYKNVITGKYVSPSDIKDLTNPTDPNDNTKLEVLFEKMSKSKYNGIDPETVIKKYGADTARMFILFKAPPEKDLEWGDSDVEGQYRFLC
;
A
#
# COMPACT_ATOMS: atom_id res chain seq x y z
N THR A 1 1.31 -23.08 11.10
CA THR A 1 0.58 -21.86 10.68
C THR A 1 0.42 -21.89 9.17
N MET A 2 -0.76 -21.64 8.70
CA MET A 2 -1.01 -21.51 7.24
C MET A 2 -0.35 -20.23 6.73
N ASP A 3 -0.01 -20.23 5.45
CA ASP A 3 0.49 -19.05 4.75
C ASP A 3 -0.47 -17.86 4.94
N THR A 4 0.08 -16.65 5.12
CA THR A 4 -0.72 -15.43 5.33
C THR A 4 -1.67 -15.14 4.18
N PHE A 5 -1.32 -15.51 2.94
CA PHE A 5 -2.19 -15.35 1.77
C PHE A 5 -3.44 -16.22 1.82
N MET A 6 -3.42 -17.37 2.51
CA MET A 6 -4.62 -18.18 2.69
C MET A 6 -5.68 -17.44 3.52
N CYS A 7 -5.29 -16.80 4.62
CA CYS A 7 -6.22 -16.03 5.45
C CYS A 7 -6.74 -14.80 4.71
N SER A 8 -5.89 -14.07 4.00
CA SER A 8 -6.28 -12.89 3.22
C SER A 8 -7.13 -13.20 2.01
N SER A 9 -7.16 -14.47 1.55
CA SER A 9 -7.90 -14.87 0.34
C SER A 9 -9.41 -15.01 0.53
N TRP A 10 -9.91 -14.97 1.76
CA TRP A 10 -11.33 -15.18 2.04
C TRP A 10 -11.92 -14.23 3.09
N TYR A 11 -11.15 -13.32 3.68
CA TYR A 11 -11.62 -12.44 4.77
C TYR A 11 -12.89 -11.65 4.38
N PHE A 12 -13.01 -11.24 3.12
CA PHE A 12 -14.15 -10.50 2.59
C PHE A 12 -15.45 -11.32 2.59
N LEU A 13 -15.36 -12.66 2.52
CA LEU A 13 -16.51 -13.56 2.67
C LEU A 13 -17.06 -13.55 4.10
N ARG A 14 -16.20 -13.27 5.08
CA ARG A 14 -16.57 -13.20 6.49
C ARG A 14 -17.31 -11.90 6.84
N TYR A 15 -17.03 -10.81 6.17
CA TYR A 15 -17.58 -9.50 6.52
C TYR A 15 -19.10 -9.43 6.54
N PRO A 16 -19.84 -9.97 5.55
CA PRO A 16 -21.30 -10.01 5.59
C PRO A 16 -21.88 -10.79 6.78
N SER A 17 -21.12 -11.73 7.31
CA SER A 17 -21.55 -12.64 8.38
C SER A 17 -20.68 -12.52 9.64
N SER A 18 -20.22 -11.34 9.99
CA SER A 18 -19.22 -11.09 11.06
C SER A 18 -19.65 -11.65 12.44
N LYS A 19 -20.96 -11.71 12.70
CA LYS A 19 -21.54 -12.22 13.98
C LYS A 19 -21.82 -13.72 13.96
N CYS A 20 -21.67 -14.43 12.86
CA CYS A 20 -21.87 -15.87 12.78
C CYS A 20 -20.76 -16.59 13.57
N VAL A 21 -21.15 -17.44 14.54
CA VAL A 21 -20.20 -18.18 15.39
C VAL A 21 -20.13 -19.66 15.05
N THR A 22 -21.04 -20.16 14.24
CA THR A 22 -21.17 -21.60 13.91
C THR A 22 -20.54 -21.98 12.59
N LYS A 23 -20.37 -21.01 11.68
CA LYS A 23 -19.84 -21.21 10.33
C LYS A 23 -18.86 -20.09 9.97
N PRO A 24 -17.98 -20.29 8.97
CA PRO A 24 -17.11 -19.21 8.46
C PRO A 24 -17.91 -18.02 7.92
N PHE A 25 -19.04 -18.27 7.25
CA PHE A 25 -19.96 -17.29 6.70
C PHE A 25 -21.33 -17.92 6.41
N GLU A 26 -22.35 -17.08 6.20
CA GLU A 26 -23.68 -17.51 5.75
C GLU A 26 -23.79 -17.38 4.23
N LYS A 27 -24.23 -18.45 3.54
CA LYS A 27 -24.36 -18.49 2.08
C LYS A 27 -25.24 -17.36 1.55
N GLU A 28 -26.38 -17.13 2.19
CA GLU A 28 -27.36 -16.12 1.80
C GLU A 28 -26.76 -14.70 1.87
N GLU A 29 -26.02 -14.42 2.93
CA GLU A 29 -25.37 -13.12 3.11
C GLU A 29 -24.23 -12.91 2.10
N VAL A 30 -23.43 -13.94 1.83
CA VAL A 30 -22.39 -13.89 0.79
C VAL A 30 -23.02 -13.62 -0.58
N ASN A 31 -24.05 -14.37 -0.98
CA ASN A 31 -24.72 -14.21 -2.28
C ASN A 31 -25.39 -12.84 -2.44
N LYS A 32 -25.83 -12.22 -1.33
CA LYS A 32 -26.48 -10.90 -1.33
C LYS A 32 -25.48 -9.77 -1.49
N TRP A 33 -24.32 -9.84 -0.82
CA TRP A 33 -23.38 -8.72 -0.70
C TRP A 33 -22.19 -8.80 -1.67
N LEU A 34 -21.86 -9.99 -2.16
CA LEU A 34 -20.75 -10.19 -3.08
C LEU A 34 -21.25 -10.46 -4.51
N PRO A 35 -20.41 -10.25 -5.53
CA PRO A 35 -19.01 -9.79 -5.46
C PRO A 35 -18.87 -8.35 -4.96
N VAL A 36 -17.73 -8.03 -4.35
CA VAL A 36 -17.40 -6.66 -3.91
C VAL A 36 -17.41 -5.70 -5.10
N ASP A 37 -18.09 -4.56 -4.98
CA ASP A 37 -18.29 -3.65 -6.11
C ASP A 37 -16.99 -2.98 -6.55
N GLN A 38 -16.17 -2.54 -5.61
CA GLN A 38 -14.87 -1.90 -5.88
C GLN A 38 -13.83 -2.39 -4.88
N TYR A 39 -12.73 -2.93 -5.38
CA TYR A 39 -11.59 -3.38 -4.60
C TYR A 39 -10.37 -2.51 -4.90
N VAL A 40 -9.75 -1.96 -3.85
CA VAL A 40 -8.64 -1.02 -3.96
C VAL A 40 -7.40 -1.62 -3.32
N GLY A 41 -6.28 -1.63 -4.04
CA GLY A 41 -5.02 -2.17 -3.54
C GLY A 41 -3.84 -1.88 -4.45
N GLY A 42 -2.63 -2.14 -3.96
CA GLY A 42 -1.41 -1.97 -4.75
C GLY A 42 -1.30 -3.00 -5.89
N VAL A 43 -0.65 -2.60 -6.97
CA VAL A 43 -0.44 -3.44 -8.16
C VAL A 43 0.34 -4.72 -7.84
N GLU A 44 1.19 -4.72 -6.81
CA GLU A 44 1.95 -5.88 -6.36
C GLU A 44 1.10 -7.08 -5.92
N HIS A 45 -0.16 -6.82 -5.55
CA HIS A 45 -1.09 -7.87 -5.13
C HIS A 45 -1.78 -8.59 -6.29
N ALA A 46 -1.62 -8.12 -7.52
CA ALA A 46 -2.26 -8.71 -8.70
C ALA A 46 -1.88 -10.19 -8.91
N ILE A 47 -0.61 -10.53 -8.69
CA ILE A 47 -0.09 -11.91 -8.85
C ILE A 47 -0.22 -12.73 -7.56
N LEU A 48 -0.18 -12.08 -6.40
CA LEU A 48 -0.22 -12.74 -5.10
C LEU A 48 -1.68 -12.84 -4.58
N HIS A 49 -2.08 -11.89 -3.75
CA HIS A 49 -3.37 -11.89 -3.08
C HIS A 49 -4.58 -12.07 -4.02
N LEU A 50 -4.63 -11.34 -5.12
CA LEU A 50 -5.79 -11.40 -6.03
C LEU A 50 -5.93 -12.75 -6.72
N LEU A 51 -4.81 -13.40 -7.08
CA LEU A 51 -4.84 -14.74 -7.67
C LEU A 51 -5.37 -15.77 -6.68
N TYR A 52 -4.89 -15.74 -5.44
CA TYR A 52 -5.39 -16.62 -4.38
C TYR A 52 -6.86 -16.37 -4.04
N ALA A 53 -7.28 -15.11 -3.94
CA ALA A 53 -8.67 -14.74 -3.67
C ALA A 53 -9.63 -15.28 -4.77
N ARG A 54 -9.25 -15.13 -6.04
CA ARG A 54 -10.00 -15.67 -7.17
C ARG A 54 -10.05 -17.20 -7.15
N PHE A 55 -8.90 -17.85 -6.94
CA PHE A 55 -8.83 -19.29 -6.86
C PHE A 55 -9.72 -19.84 -5.75
N LEU A 56 -9.61 -19.30 -4.54
CA LEU A 56 -10.39 -19.77 -3.40
C LEU A 56 -11.89 -19.51 -3.59
N THR A 57 -12.27 -18.36 -4.16
CA THR A 57 -13.67 -18.08 -4.51
C THR A 57 -14.23 -19.15 -5.45
N LYS A 58 -13.52 -19.48 -6.53
CA LYS A 58 -13.97 -20.52 -7.48
C LYS A 58 -14.03 -21.90 -6.84
N ALA A 59 -13.03 -22.26 -6.04
CA ALA A 59 -13.01 -23.54 -5.34
C ALA A 59 -14.19 -23.69 -4.35
N LEU A 60 -14.49 -22.64 -3.59
CA LEU A 60 -15.63 -22.65 -2.65
C LEU A 60 -16.99 -22.66 -3.38
N ARG A 61 -17.12 -21.92 -4.49
CA ARG A 61 -18.31 -21.99 -5.37
C ARG A 61 -18.52 -23.41 -5.91
N ASP A 62 -17.48 -24.05 -6.43
CA ASP A 62 -17.57 -25.41 -6.99
C ASP A 62 -17.99 -26.43 -5.93
N ASN A 63 -17.65 -26.18 -4.66
CA ASN A 63 -18.14 -26.90 -3.50
C ASN A 63 -19.54 -26.44 -3.01
N LYS A 64 -20.24 -25.57 -3.74
CA LYS A 64 -21.61 -25.10 -3.50
C LYS A 64 -21.79 -24.31 -2.19
N LEU A 65 -20.72 -23.70 -1.69
CA LEU A 65 -20.77 -22.87 -0.47
C LEU A 65 -21.42 -21.51 -0.74
N PHE A 66 -21.40 -21.04 -1.98
CA PHE A 66 -22.11 -19.87 -2.51
C PHE A 66 -22.17 -19.94 -4.05
N ASP A 67 -22.74 -18.90 -4.70
CA ASP A 67 -23.02 -18.95 -6.13
C ASP A 67 -22.25 -17.85 -6.92
N ILE A 68 -21.37 -17.09 -6.30
CA ILE A 68 -20.55 -16.05 -6.95
C ILE A 68 -19.35 -16.66 -7.69
N ASP A 69 -19.01 -16.09 -8.85
CA ASP A 69 -17.93 -16.58 -9.71
C ASP A 69 -16.61 -15.83 -9.49
N GLU A 70 -16.67 -14.53 -9.24
CA GLU A 70 -15.50 -13.67 -9.00
C GLU A 70 -15.66 -12.89 -7.70
N PRO A 71 -14.59 -12.68 -6.91
CA PRO A 71 -14.70 -12.00 -5.63
C PRO A 71 -14.95 -10.49 -5.76
N PHE A 72 -14.45 -9.87 -6.84
CA PHE A 72 -14.45 -8.42 -7.04
C PHE A 72 -14.98 -8.07 -8.44
N LYS A 73 -15.89 -7.08 -8.54
CA LYS A 73 -16.41 -6.59 -9.83
C LYS A 73 -15.42 -5.67 -10.54
N LYS A 74 -14.76 -4.78 -9.77
CA LYS A 74 -13.81 -3.80 -10.27
C LYS A 74 -12.59 -3.74 -9.36
N LEU A 75 -11.42 -3.60 -9.97
CA LEU A 75 -10.15 -3.38 -9.28
C LEU A 75 -9.69 -1.96 -9.58
N LEU A 76 -9.22 -1.26 -8.55
CA LEU A 76 -8.42 -0.07 -8.68
C LEU A 76 -7.03 -0.41 -8.14
N THR A 77 -6.07 -0.56 -9.04
CA THR A 77 -4.68 -0.79 -8.69
C THR A 77 -4.00 0.54 -8.43
N GLN A 78 -3.59 0.77 -7.19
CA GLN A 78 -2.91 2.01 -6.80
C GLN A 78 -1.46 1.98 -7.27
N GLY A 79 -0.96 3.15 -7.72
CA GLY A 79 0.45 3.39 -7.93
C GLY A 79 1.25 3.35 -6.61
N MET A 80 2.56 3.31 -6.73
CA MET A 80 3.47 3.27 -5.58
C MET A 80 3.71 4.67 -5.02
N VAL A 81 3.75 4.79 -3.70
CA VAL A 81 4.29 5.99 -3.06
C VAL A 81 5.80 5.82 -2.97
N GLN A 82 6.50 6.71 -3.64
CA GLN A 82 7.97 6.74 -3.74
C GLN A 82 8.52 7.87 -2.89
N SER A 83 9.73 7.69 -2.37
CA SER A 83 10.48 8.73 -1.68
C SER A 83 11.96 8.62 -2.00
N ALA A 84 12.70 9.70 -1.77
CA ALA A 84 14.13 9.74 -2.00
C ALA A 84 14.85 8.68 -1.16
N ALA A 85 15.64 7.85 -1.83
CA ALA A 85 16.54 6.87 -1.23
C ALA A 85 17.98 7.20 -1.63
N TYR A 86 18.90 7.06 -0.70
CA TYR A 86 20.31 7.42 -0.86
C TYR A 86 21.15 6.16 -0.96
N LYS A 87 21.71 5.90 -2.13
CA LYS A 87 22.42 4.65 -2.43
C LYS A 87 23.91 4.90 -2.70
N ASN A 88 24.76 4.20 -1.99
CA ASN A 88 26.19 4.18 -2.28
C ASN A 88 26.44 3.37 -3.57
N VAL A 89 26.95 4.03 -4.60
CA VAL A 89 27.13 3.43 -5.94
C VAL A 89 28.22 2.35 -5.99
N ILE A 90 29.15 2.36 -5.03
CA ILE A 90 30.25 1.38 -4.96
C ILE A 90 29.78 0.12 -4.23
N THR A 91 29.19 0.29 -3.05
CA THR A 91 28.79 -0.82 -2.18
C THR A 91 27.40 -1.34 -2.47
N GLY A 92 26.56 -0.56 -3.18
CA GLY A 92 25.15 -0.86 -3.43
C GLY A 92 24.25 -0.72 -2.20
N LYS A 93 24.78 -0.31 -1.05
CA LYS A 93 24.03 -0.16 0.21
C LYS A 93 23.28 1.17 0.26
N TYR A 94 22.13 1.15 0.93
CA TYR A 94 21.37 2.36 1.23
C TYR A 94 21.88 2.99 2.54
N VAL A 95 21.88 4.33 2.56
CA VAL A 95 22.28 5.13 3.71
C VAL A 95 21.07 5.88 4.25
N SER A 96 20.92 5.90 5.57
CA SER A 96 19.81 6.62 6.21
C SER A 96 19.97 8.13 6.02
N PRO A 97 18.90 8.86 5.64
CA PRO A 97 18.96 10.32 5.56
C PRO A 97 19.41 11.00 6.87
N SER A 98 19.15 10.37 8.03
CA SER A 98 19.58 10.88 9.34
C SER A 98 21.10 10.89 9.53
N ASP A 99 21.83 10.06 8.78
CA ASP A 99 23.27 9.90 8.89
C ASP A 99 24.02 10.80 7.89
N ILE A 100 23.29 11.39 6.94
CA ILE A 100 23.83 12.26 5.88
C ILE A 100 23.88 13.70 6.40
N LYS A 101 25.07 14.30 6.37
CA LYS A 101 25.27 15.68 6.87
C LYS A 101 24.65 16.75 5.98
N ASP A 102 24.69 16.54 4.68
CA ASP A 102 24.16 17.48 3.68
C ASP A 102 23.37 16.72 2.61
N LEU A 103 22.05 16.84 2.66
CA LEU A 103 21.16 16.20 1.70
C LEU A 103 21.18 16.86 0.31
N THR A 104 21.73 18.05 0.17
CA THR A 104 21.88 18.73 -1.13
C THR A 104 23.08 18.19 -1.92
N ASN A 105 24.09 17.69 -1.21
CA ASN A 105 25.25 17.02 -1.79
C ASN A 105 25.58 15.76 -0.97
N PRO A 106 24.74 14.72 -1.05
CA PRO A 106 24.80 13.59 -0.14
C PRO A 106 26.04 12.73 -0.35
N THR A 107 26.74 12.44 0.75
CA THR A 107 27.90 11.54 0.79
C THR A 107 27.74 10.50 1.88
N ASP A 108 28.27 9.30 1.66
CA ASP A 108 28.29 8.24 2.65
C ASP A 108 29.19 8.64 3.85
N PRO A 109 28.68 8.64 5.07
CA PRO A 109 29.44 9.03 6.24
C PRO A 109 30.64 8.12 6.55
N ASN A 110 30.69 6.90 6.00
CA ASN A 110 31.71 5.91 6.26
C ASN A 110 32.93 6.05 5.33
N ASP A 111 32.70 6.38 4.06
CA ASP A 111 33.76 6.37 3.04
C ASP A 111 33.80 7.64 2.18
N ASN A 112 32.95 8.63 2.46
CA ASN A 112 32.76 9.86 1.70
C ASN A 112 32.40 9.67 0.21
N THR A 113 31.97 8.47 -0.19
CA THR A 113 31.47 8.25 -1.55
C THR A 113 30.23 9.07 -1.79
N LYS A 114 30.13 9.72 -2.95
CA LYS A 114 28.92 10.43 -3.37
C LYS A 114 27.78 9.44 -3.50
N LEU A 115 26.64 9.75 -2.89
CA LEU A 115 25.44 8.92 -2.95
C LEU A 115 24.61 9.29 -4.17
N GLU A 116 24.03 8.28 -4.79
CA GLU A 116 22.99 8.44 -5.80
C GLU A 116 21.65 8.63 -5.10
N VAL A 117 20.87 9.62 -5.55
CA VAL A 117 19.51 9.88 -5.05
C VAL A 117 18.53 9.29 -6.03
N LEU A 118 17.73 8.34 -5.57
CA LEU A 118 16.73 7.62 -6.37
C LEU A 118 15.36 7.76 -5.73
N PHE A 119 14.33 8.04 -6.54
CA PHE A 119 12.95 7.93 -6.07
C PHE A 119 12.49 6.49 -6.22
N GLU A 120 12.26 5.83 -5.11
CA GLU A 120 11.91 4.42 -5.07
C GLU A 120 10.76 4.16 -4.09
N LYS A 121 10.05 3.04 -4.28
CA LYS A 121 9.03 2.55 -3.34
C LYS A 121 9.58 2.60 -1.91
N MET A 122 8.79 3.18 -1.01
CA MET A 122 9.15 3.27 0.40
C MET A 122 9.34 1.88 1.02
N SER A 123 10.47 1.68 1.69
CA SER A 123 10.74 0.46 2.44
C SER A 123 11.71 0.71 3.60
N LYS A 124 11.62 -0.13 4.63
CA LYS A 124 12.53 -0.06 5.79
C LYS A 124 13.99 -0.28 5.40
N SER A 125 14.26 -1.17 4.45
CA SER A 125 15.61 -1.49 3.99
C SER A 125 16.29 -0.39 3.17
N LYS A 126 15.51 0.58 2.68
CA LYS A 126 16.01 1.74 1.92
C LYS A 126 16.03 3.03 2.75
N TYR A 127 15.56 2.97 3.98
CA TYR A 127 15.49 4.11 4.92
C TYR A 127 14.71 5.32 4.37
N ASN A 128 13.81 5.10 3.42
CA ASN A 128 13.06 6.16 2.73
C ASN A 128 11.56 6.17 3.10
N GLY A 129 11.18 5.48 4.16
CA GLY A 129 9.82 5.51 4.67
C GLY A 129 9.50 6.84 5.36
N ILE A 130 8.33 7.38 5.10
CA ILE A 130 7.79 8.56 5.80
C ILE A 130 6.80 8.07 6.84
N ASP A 131 7.00 8.50 8.09
CA ASP A 131 6.08 8.18 9.18
C ASP A 131 4.84 9.07 9.10
N PRO A 132 3.65 8.49 8.88
CA PRO A 132 2.40 9.25 8.81
C PRO A 132 2.12 10.07 10.07
N GLU A 133 2.50 9.56 11.25
CA GLU A 133 2.27 10.25 12.52
C GLU A 133 3.04 11.57 12.59
N THR A 134 4.28 11.59 12.11
CA THR A 134 5.10 12.80 12.02
C THR A 134 4.48 13.84 11.10
N VAL A 135 3.97 13.40 9.93
CA VAL A 135 3.29 14.28 8.96
C VAL A 135 2.01 14.86 9.56
N ILE A 136 1.19 14.01 10.20
CA ILE A 136 -0.06 14.42 10.83
C ILE A 136 0.18 15.40 11.98
N LYS A 137 1.18 15.19 12.81
CA LYS A 137 1.56 16.12 13.89
C LYS A 137 2.00 17.48 13.37
N LYS A 138 2.71 17.50 12.24
CA LYS A 138 3.27 18.73 11.66
C LYS A 138 2.25 19.52 10.84
N TYR A 139 1.46 18.86 10.03
CA TYR A 139 0.60 19.50 9.03
C TYR A 139 -0.90 19.21 9.19
N GLY A 140 -1.27 18.29 10.07
CA GLY A 140 -2.66 17.83 10.22
C GLY A 140 -3.04 16.70 9.27
N ALA A 141 -4.05 15.93 9.64
CA ALA A 141 -4.52 14.78 8.89
C ALA A 141 -5.13 15.18 7.52
N ASP A 142 -5.86 16.28 7.46
CA ASP A 142 -6.51 16.74 6.23
C ASP A 142 -5.50 17.18 5.18
N THR A 143 -4.39 17.82 5.58
CA THR A 143 -3.28 18.14 4.68
C THR A 143 -2.68 16.88 4.08
N ALA A 144 -2.39 15.88 4.90
CA ALA A 144 -1.83 14.60 4.42
C ALA A 144 -2.77 13.91 3.44
N ARG A 145 -4.07 13.85 3.76
CA ARG A 145 -5.10 13.26 2.89
C ARG A 145 -5.21 14.03 1.57
N MET A 146 -5.27 15.36 1.64
CA MET A 146 -5.35 16.20 0.45
C MET A 146 -4.13 16.03 -0.45
N PHE A 147 -2.92 15.99 0.12
CA PHE A 147 -1.71 15.75 -0.64
C PHE A 147 -1.78 14.44 -1.43
N ILE A 148 -2.12 13.33 -0.77
CA ILE A 148 -2.22 12.01 -1.43
C ILE A 148 -3.26 11.99 -2.54
N LEU A 149 -4.43 12.63 -2.33
CA LEU A 149 -5.52 12.61 -3.31
C LEU A 149 -5.33 13.58 -4.47
N PHE A 150 -4.58 14.66 -4.26
CA PHE A 150 -4.42 15.73 -5.25
C PHE A 150 -3.14 15.60 -6.07
N LYS A 151 -2.07 15.02 -5.51
CA LYS A 151 -0.73 14.98 -6.14
C LYS A 151 -0.72 14.21 -7.46
N ALA A 152 -1.43 13.09 -7.52
CA ALA A 152 -1.49 12.25 -8.71
C ALA A 152 -2.81 11.45 -8.78
N PRO A 153 -3.26 11.05 -9.98
CA PRO A 153 -4.31 10.04 -10.10
C PRO A 153 -3.94 8.77 -9.34
N PRO A 154 -4.92 8.07 -8.74
CA PRO A 154 -4.64 6.94 -7.86
C PRO A 154 -3.88 5.79 -8.52
N GLU A 155 -3.94 5.64 -9.85
CA GLU A 155 -3.23 4.61 -10.61
C GLU A 155 -1.77 4.97 -10.93
N LYS A 156 -1.37 6.22 -10.69
CA LYS A 156 -0.02 6.70 -10.96
C LYS A 156 0.87 6.65 -9.72
N ASP A 157 2.15 6.44 -9.95
CA ASP A 157 3.13 6.57 -8.89
C ASP A 157 3.17 8.01 -8.36
N LEU A 158 3.35 8.14 -7.06
CA LEU A 158 3.39 9.40 -6.35
C LEU A 158 4.77 9.55 -5.70
N GLU A 159 5.48 10.60 -6.07
CA GLU A 159 6.71 11.00 -5.41
C GLU A 159 6.40 11.90 -4.21
N TRP A 160 6.88 11.50 -3.05
CA TRP A 160 6.74 12.28 -1.82
C TRP A 160 7.72 13.45 -1.84
N GLY A 161 7.19 14.65 -1.66
CA GLY A 161 7.97 15.87 -1.51
C GLY A 161 7.42 16.70 -0.34
N ASP A 162 8.27 17.07 0.61
CA ASP A 162 7.84 17.86 1.77
C ASP A 162 7.33 19.25 1.36
N SER A 163 7.92 19.84 0.31
CA SER A 163 7.46 21.12 -0.27
C SER A 163 6.04 21.04 -0.82
N ASP A 164 5.66 19.89 -1.37
CA ASP A 164 4.32 19.68 -1.93
C ASP A 164 3.29 19.53 -0.80
N VAL A 165 3.65 18.82 0.27
CA VAL A 165 2.82 18.70 1.47
C VAL A 165 2.60 20.08 2.11
N GLU A 166 3.67 20.89 2.22
CA GLU A 166 3.58 22.25 2.73
C GLU A 166 2.71 23.15 1.83
N GLY A 167 2.76 22.95 0.52
CA GLY A 167 1.88 23.64 -0.43
C GLY A 167 0.40 23.36 -0.15
N GLN A 168 0.04 22.10 0.12
CA GLN A 168 -1.33 21.72 0.49
C GLN A 168 -1.74 22.27 1.87
N TYR A 169 -0.80 22.30 2.82
CA TYR A 169 -1.03 22.92 4.13
C TYR A 169 -1.39 24.40 3.99
N ARG A 170 -0.61 25.15 3.22
CA ARG A 170 -0.88 26.57 2.95
C ARG A 170 -2.22 26.82 2.22
N PHE A 171 -2.66 25.86 1.40
CA PHE A 171 -3.94 25.96 0.72
C PHE A 171 -5.11 25.79 1.69
N LEU A 172 -4.95 24.98 2.75
CA LEU A 172 -6.00 24.73 3.74
C LEU A 172 -6.05 25.79 4.86
N CYS A 173 -4.99 26.59 5.06
CA CYS A 173 -4.94 27.70 6.01
C CYS A 173 -5.39 29.01 5.39
#